data_781ef31d5a6aa9314939f2eb3fde86e9
#
_entry.id   781ef31d5a6aa9314939f2eb3fde86e9
#
_cell.length_a   1.000
_cell.length_b   1.000
_cell.length_c   1.000
_cell.angle_alpha   90.00
_cell.angle_beta   90.00
_cell.angle_gamma   90.00
#
_symmetry.space_group_name_H-M   'P 1'
#
loop_
_entity.id
_entity.type
_entity.pdbx_description
1 polymer ?
#
loop_
_entity_poly.entity_id
_entity_poly.type
_entity_poly.pdbx_seq_one_letter_code
_entity_poly.pdbx_strand_id
1 'polypeptide(L)'
;MQTTLGGMIRVARGAAFAALVLALMVPFSGRTEQRVRARDLGVAPGIFATGKLNAITDVAGVRVGQVSLREGKVRTGVTAILPHAGNAYRSRVPAALHVGNGYGKFAGSTQVDELGELETPILLTCTLCVWKAADAMAAWMLEQPDMQQVRSINPVVGETNDGDLNDIRARPVTAESVRQALEGATNGPVEEGSVGAGTGTIAFGWKGGIGTSSRVLPASLGGWTVGVLVQTNFGGVLQVMGAPVGRELGRYAFQEAVASQARSAPSSLPAPADDRGDGSVIIIIATDAPLSDRNLRRVASRAMMGLGRTGSSASNGSGDYALAFSTADSVRRAFDAPRLTTTELANSEMSAVFQASVDAVEEAVYNSLFMATTTTGNGTTAEAIPLDRVRRILVEHGIHSP
;
A
#
# COMPACT_ATOMS: atom_id res chain seq x y z
N MET A 1 -2.23 89.55 55.11
CA MET A 1 -3.69 89.66 55.06
C MET A 1 -4.23 88.59 54.19
N GLN A 2 -4.98 87.65 54.79
CA GLN A 2 -6.01 86.75 54.22
C GLN A 2 -5.59 85.81 53.09
N THR A 3 -5.40 84.52 53.39
CA THR A 3 -6.43 83.43 53.41
C THR A 3 -6.86 83.00 51.97
N THR A 4 -6.86 81.77 51.54
CA THR A 4 -7.45 80.49 52.02
C THR A 4 -7.07 79.37 51.06
N LEU A 5 -6.72 78.27 51.55
CA LEU A 5 -7.36 76.95 51.63
C LEU A 5 -8.11 76.44 50.39
N GLY A 6 -7.81 75.20 50.04
CA GLY A 6 -8.64 74.24 49.37
C GLY A 6 -8.04 73.79 48.04
N GLY A 7 -7.81 72.57 47.71
CA GLY A 7 -8.27 71.35 48.22
C GLY A 7 -7.56 70.20 47.51
N MET A 8 -7.11 69.31 48.30
CA MET A 8 -6.69 67.96 47.95
C MET A 8 -7.91 67.12 47.46
N ILE A 9 -7.63 66.06 46.71
CA ILE A 9 -8.44 64.93 46.33
C ILE A 9 -8.76 64.94 44.80
N ARG A 10 -7.96 64.18 44.05
CA ARG A 10 -8.37 63.24 42.98
C ARG A 10 -7.15 62.68 42.24
N VAL A 11 -6.49 61.72 42.85
CA VAL A 11 -5.65 60.76 42.12
C VAL A 11 -5.90 59.40 42.78
N ALA A 12 -6.79 58.59 42.22
CA ALA A 12 -6.87 57.18 42.43
C ALA A 12 -8.11 56.60 41.72
N ARG A 13 -8.03 56.35 40.42
CA ARG A 13 -8.90 55.44 39.65
C ARG A 13 -8.37 55.35 38.23
N GLY A 14 -7.43 54.45 37.97
CA GLY A 14 -6.87 54.28 36.64
C GLY A 14 -5.82 53.18 36.53
N ALA A 15 -5.90 52.15 37.36
CA ALA A 15 -4.90 51.05 37.35
C ALA A 15 -5.54 49.68 37.65
N ALA A 16 -6.71 49.38 37.00
CA ALA A 16 -7.37 48.09 37.22
C ALA A 16 -8.05 47.54 35.97
N PHE A 17 -7.58 47.86 34.77
CA PHE A 17 -8.19 47.27 33.53
C PHE A 17 -7.20 46.79 32.48
N ALA A 18 -5.94 46.58 32.82
CA ALA A 18 -4.88 46.11 31.90
C ALA A 18 -4.34 44.69 32.23
N ALA A 19 -5.00 43.93 33.11
CA ALA A 19 -4.48 42.61 33.55
C ALA A 19 -5.39 41.42 33.25
N LEU A 20 -6.34 41.50 32.28
CA LEU A 20 -7.27 40.40 32.01
C LEU A 20 -7.41 40.02 30.52
N VAL A 21 -6.42 40.21 29.68
CA VAL A 21 -6.44 39.77 28.28
C VAL A 21 -5.20 38.95 27.89
N LEU A 22 -4.39 38.52 28.85
CA LEU A 22 -3.17 37.71 28.56
C LEU A 22 -3.26 36.25 29.04
N ALA A 23 -4.44 35.67 29.05
CA ALA A 23 -4.60 34.27 29.40
C ALA A 23 -5.64 33.65 28.49
N LEU A 24 -5.22 33.18 27.29
CA LEU A 24 -5.85 32.10 26.48
C LEU A 24 -5.25 32.01 25.05
N MET A 25 -3.93 32.13 24.94
CA MET A 25 -3.24 31.46 23.84
C MET A 25 -2.63 30.16 24.42
N VAL A 26 -3.49 29.17 24.71
CA VAL A 26 -3.04 27.78 24.79
C VAL A 26 -2.63 27.44 23.36
N PRO A 27 -1.34 27.08 23.12
CA PRO A 27 -1.00 26.56 21.80
C PRO A 27 -1.87 25.32 21.62
N PHE A 28 -2.67 25.33 20.56
CA PHE A 28 -3.35 24.15 20.07
C PHE A 28 -2.21 23.20 19.63
N SER A 29 -1.67 22.45 20.60
CA SER A 29 -0.80 21.31 20.33
C SER A 29 -1.69 20.36 19.54
N GLY A 30 -1.59 20.44 18.22
CA GLY A 30 -2.27 19.50 17.34
C GLY A 30 -1.86 18.10 17.79
N ARG A 31 -2.72 17.42 18.52
CA ARG A 31 -2.57 15.99 18.78
C ARG A 31 -2.43 15.35 17.40
N THR A 32 -1.28 14.83 17.11
CA THR A 32 -1.08 14.01 15.91
C THR A 32 -2.12 12.88 16.02
N GLU A 33 -3.08 12.83 15.10
CA GLU A 33 -4.11 11.80 15.08
C GLU A 33 -3.42 10.43 15.08
N GLN A 34 -3.71 9.59 16.06
CA GLN A 34 -3.14 8.26 16.14
C GLN A 34 -3.64 7.44 14.95
N ARG A 35 -2.72 6.90 14.16
CA ARG A 35 -3.04 6.03 13.03
C ARG A 35 -3.44 4.66 13.55
N VAL A 36 -4.48 4.09 12.95
CA VAL A 36 -5.03 2.78 13.34
C VAL A 36 -5.39 1.98 12.09
N ARG A 37 -5.40 0.66 12.22
CA ARG A 37 -5.77 -0.23 11.11
C ARG A 37 -7.29 -0.23 10.89
N ALA A 38 -7.72 -0.76 9.74
CA ALA A 38 -9.12 -0.83 9.35
C ALA A 38 -10.01 -1.48 10.41
N ARG A 39 -9.56 -2.58 10.99
CA ARG A 39 -10.31 -3.32 12.04
C ARG A 39 -10.52 -2.54 13.32
N ASP A 40 -9.59 -1.65 13.68
CA ASP A 40 -9.75 -0.78 14.85
C ASP A 40 -10.85 0.28 14.65
N LEU A 41 -11.29 0.48 13.41
CA LEU A 41 -12.43 1.33 13.03
C LEU A 41 -13.73 0.52 12.78
N GLY A 42 -13.73 -0.78 13.04
CA GLY A 42 -14.85 -1.66 12.72
C GLY A 42 -14.93 -2.10 11.26
N VAL A 43 -13.93 -1.78 10.45
CA VAL A 43 -13.86 -2.17 9.03
C VAL A 43 -13.23 -3.55 8.92
N ALA A 44 -14.05 -4.58 8.73
CA ALA A 44 -13.65 -5.98 8.71
C ALA A 44 -14.20 -6.69 7.47
N PRO A 45 -13.62 -6.48 6.27
CA PRO A 45 -14.10 -7.10 5.04
C PRO A 45 -14.08 -8.62 5.10
N GLY A 46 -15.15 -9.24 4.59
CA GLY A 46 -15.26 -10.67 4.42
C GLY A 46 -15.69 -11.44 5.66
N ILE A 47 -15.56 -12.77 5.56
CA ILE A 47 -16.12 -13.72 6.53
C ILE A 47 -15.06 -14.60 7.21
N PHE A 48 -13.84 -14.66 6.68
CA PHE A 48 -12.78 -15.49 7.25
C PHE A 48 -11.99 -14.73 8.31
N ALA A 49 -11.52 -15.46 9.33
CA ALA A 49 -10.64 -14.92 10.35
C ALA A 49 -9.31 -14.44 9.74
N THR A 50 -8.69 -13.46 10.37
CA THR A 50 -7.32 -13.06 10.04
C THR A 50 -6.32 -14.02 10.67
N GLY A 51 -5.10 -14.08 10.11
CA GLY A 51 -3.96 -14.64 10.80
C GLY A 51 -3.57 -13.78 12.02
N LYS A 52 -2.57 -14.23 12.76
CA LYS A 52 -2.13 -13.60 14.01
C LYS A 52 -1.67 -12.15 13.84
N LEU A 53 -0.98 -11.85 12.75
CA LEU A 53 -0.44 -10.52 12.43
C LEU A 53 -1.39 -9.73 11.52
N ASN A 54 -2.37 -10.41 10.93
CA ASN A 54 -3.20 -9.89 9.84
C ASN A 54 -2.32 -9.25 8.75
N ALA A 55 -1.31 -9.98 8.28
CA ALA A 55 -0.29 -9.53 7.35
C ALA A 55 0.10 -10.65 6.38
N ILE A 56 0.76 -10.30 5.26
CA ILE A 56 1.27 -11.28 4.29
C ILE A 56 2.22 -12.28 4.95
N THR A 57 2.89 -11.88 6.01
CA THR A 57 3.81 -12.70 6.80
C THR A 57 3.14 -13.76 7.68
N ASP A 58 1.81 -13.80 7.75
CA ASP A 58 1.08 -14.93 8.33
C ASP A 58 1.19 -16.20 7.46
N VAL A 59 1.50 -16.03 6.16
CA VAL A 59 1.80 -17.16 5.28
C VAL A 59 3.19 -17.71 5.60
N ALA A 60 3.27 -18.98 5.95
CA ALA A 60 4.49 -19.60 6.39
C ALA A 60 5.64 -19.44 5.38
N GLY A 61 6.79 -19.00 5.86
CA GLY A 61 8.01 -18.76 5.08
C GLY A 61 8.14 -17.36 4.51
N VAL A 62 7.07 -16.61 4.32
CA VAL A 62 7.10 -15.25 3.76
C VAL A 62 7.78 -14.27 4.72
N ARG A 63 8.68 -13.45 4.17
CA ARG A 63 9.37 -12.38 4.89
C ARG A 63 9.26 -11.07 4.14
N VAL A 64 9.19 -9.96 4.88
CA VAL A 64 9.11 -8.60 4.32
C VAL A 64 10.20 -7.73 4.94
N GLY A 65 10.90 -6.96 4.11
CA GLY A 65 11.85 -5.95 4.55
C GLY A 65 11.60 -4.63 3.84
N GLN A 66 11.85 -3.52 4.53
CA GLN A 66 11.48 -2.19 4.05
C GLN A 66 12.57 -1.17 4.36
N VAL A 67 12.89 -0.33 3.37
CA VAL A 67 13.79 0.81 3.52
C VAL A 67 13.12 2.05 2.98
N SER A 68 12.95 3.06 3.82
CA SER A 68 12.37 4.36 3.46
C SER A 68 13.47 5.38 3.21
N LEU A 69 13.40 6.10 2.10
CA LEU A 69 14.33 7.17 1.72
C LEU A 69 13.61 8.52 1.84
N ARG A 70 14.08 9.39 2.77
CA ARG A 70 13.38 10.64 3.14
C ARG A 70 14.30 11.85 3.21
N GLU A 71 15.37 11.88 2.44
CA GLU A 71 16.37 12.94 2.45
C GLU A 71 16.01 14.08 1.48
N GLY A 72 16.09 15.34 1.92
CA GLY A 72 15.78 16.49 1.08
C GLY A 72 14.42 16.38 0.38
N LYS A 73 14.41 16.35 -0.95
CA LYS A 73 13.23 16.21 -1.80
C LYS A 73 12.82 14.75 -2.06
N VAL A 74 13.57 13.78 -1.54
CA VAL A 74 13.32 12.35 -1.77
C VAL A 74 12.24 11.84 -0.83
N ARG A 75 11.22 11.20 -1.38
CA ARG A 75 10.16 10.48 -0.66
C ARG A 75 9.82 9.20 -1.39
N THR A 76 10.62 8.17 -1.19
CA THR A 76 10.46 6.86 -1.83
C THR A 76 11.07 5.76 -0.97
N GLY A 77 11.24 4.57 -1.51
CA GLY A 77 11.91 3.48 -0.83
C GLY A 77 11.84 2.17 -1.58
N VAL A 78 12.20 1.12 -0.86
CA VAL A 78 12.17 -0.27 -1.32
C VAL A 78 11.39 -1.11 -0.32
N THR A 79 10.50 -1.97 -0.83
CA THR A 79 9.88 -3.05 -0.06
C THR A 79 10.24 -4.37 -0.73
N ALA A 80 10.86 -5.28 0.01
CA ALA A 80 11.24 -6.60 -0.44
C ALA A 80 10.32 -7.66 0.14
N ILE A 81 9.83 -8.58 -0.70
CA ILE A 81 9.03 -9.74 -0.29
C ILE A 81 9.78 -11.01 -0.70
N LEU A 82 10.16 -11.82 0.28
CA LEU A 82 10.86 -13.08 0.07
C LEU A 82 9.87 -14.23 0.27
N PRO A 83 9.70 -15.11 -0.72
CA PRO A 83 8.75 -16.23 -0.62
C PRO A 83 9.11 -17.24 0.49
N HIS A 84 10.38 -17.38 0.80
CA HIS A 84 10.91 -18.25 1.87
C HIS A 84 12.34 -17.84 2.28
N ALA A 85 12.87 -18.50 3.31
CA ALA A 85 14.19 -18.17 3.86
C ALA A 85 15.38 -18.68 3.02
N GLY A 86 15.15 -19.63 2.10
CA GLY A 86 16.20 -20.22 1.27
C GLY A 86 16.51 -19.42 0.00
N ASN A 87 17.45 -19.94 -0.79
CA ASN A 87 17.78 -19.38 -2.09
C ASN A 87 16.61 -19.60 -3.07
N ALA A 88 15.93 -18.51 -3.46
CA ALA A 88 14.76 -18.55 -4.34
C ALA A 88 15.08 -19.09 -5.74
N TYR A 89 16.31 -18.92 -6.23
CA TYR A 89 16.75 -19.45 -7.51
C TYR A 89 16.85 -20.97 -7.50
N ARG A 90 17.33 -21.55 -6.41
CA ARG A 90 17.51 -22.99 -6.26
C ARG A 90 16.22 -23.73 -5.90
N SER A 91 15.35 -23.07 -5.14
CA SER A 91 14.06 -23.61 -4.70
C SER A 91 12.96 -22.64 -5.09
N ARG A 92 12.51 -22.72 -6.33
CA ARG A 92 11.52 -21.82 -6.92
C ARG A 92 10.14 -22.11 -6.40
N VAL A 93 9.32 -21.06 -6.32
CA VAL A 93 7.91 -21.17 -5.98
C VAL A 93 7.05 -20.96 -7.23
N PRO A 94 5.94 -21.71 -7.41
CA PRO A 94 5.00 -21.42 -8.48
C PRO A 94 4.41 -20.03 -8.28
N ALA A 95 4.26 -19.30 -9.36
CA ALA A 95 3.72 -17.95 -9.35
C ALA A 95 3.00 -17.61 -10.66
N ALA A 96 2.14 -16.60 -10.61
CA ALA A 96 1.51 -16.04 -11.79
C ALA A 96 1.22 -14.56 -11.62
N LEU A 97 1.31 -13.83 -12.71
CA LEU A 97 0.98 -12.41 -12.80
C LEU A 97 -0.38 -12.24 -13.51
N HIS A 98 -1.17 -11.27 -13.03
CA HIS A 98 -2.33 -10.73 -13.72
C HIS A 98 -2.15 -9.23 -13.94
N VAL A 99 -2.35 -8.77 -15.17
CA VAL A 99 -2.31 -7.36 -15.56
C VAL A 99 -3.75 -6.86 -15.61
N GLY A 100 -4.15 -6.02 -14.67
CA GLY A 100 -5.46 -5.37 -14.65
C GLY A 100 -5.48 -4.17 -15.59
N ASN A 101 -4.45 -3.32 -15.53
CA ASN A 101 -4.16 -2.25 -16.48
C ASN A 101 -2.64 -2.12 -16.65
N GLY A 102 -2.15 -2.04 -17.86
CA GLY A 102 -0.74 -2.23 -18.21
C GLY A 102 0.08 -0.95 -18.45
N TYR A 103 -0.31 0.20 -17.95
CA TYR A 103 0.43 1.45 -18.20
C TYR A 103 1.79 1.48 -17.50
N GLY A 104 1.92 0.87 -16.33
CA GLY A 104 3.16 0.81 -15.55
C GLY A 104 4.15 -0.26 -16.03
N LYS A 105 5.12 -0.58 -15.16
CA LYS A 105 6.14 -1.59 -15.39
C LYS A 105 6.10 -2.66 -14.29
N PHE A 106 6.20 -3.90 -14.72
CA PHE A 106 6.46 -5.03 -13.83
C PHE A 106 7.62 -5.82 -14.44
N ALA A 107 8.85 -5.52 -14.02
CA ALA A 107 10.03 -6.21 -14.52
C ALA A 107 9.98 -7.69 -14.11
N GLY A 108 10.47 -8.56 -14.98
CA GLY A 108 10.44 -10.01 -14.77
C GLY A 108 9.13 -10.70 -15.15
N SER A 109 8.10 -9.95 -15.52
CA SER A 109 6.76 -10.46 -15.85
C SER A 109 6.75 -11.52 -16.94
N THR A 110 7.56 -11.36 -17.98
CA THR A 110 7.60 -12.28 -19.12
C THR A 110 8.03 -13.68 -18.73
N GLN A 111 9.06 -13.81 -17.86
CA GLN A 111 9.50 -15.13 -17.41
C GLN A 111 8.48 -15.75 -16.43
N VAL A 112 7.92 -14.96 -15.51
CA VAL A 112 6.86 -15.45 -14.61
C VAL A 112 5.66 -15.94 -15.40
N ASP A 113 5.30 -15.24 -16.48
CA ASP A 113 4.17 -15.61 -17.32
C ASP A 113 4.45 -16.88 -18.13
N GLU A 114 5.65 -17.04 -18.68
CA GLU A 114 6.07 -18.18 -19.49
C GLU A 114 6.34 -19.44 -18.65
N LEU A 115 7.07 -19.29 -17.53
CA LEU A 115 7.51 -20.44 -16.74
C LEU A 115 6.61 -20.75 -15.53
N GLY A 116 5.74 -19.82 -15.13
CA GLY A 116 4.85 -19.99 -14.00
C GLY A 116 5.56 -20.08 -12.65
N GLU A 117 6.74 -19.46 -12.49
CA GLU A 117 7.54 -19.54 -11.26
C GLU A 117 8.33 -18.27 -10.97
N LEU A 118 8.70 -18.10 -9.70
CA LEU A 118 9.63 -17.07 -9.22
C LEU A 118 11.00 -17.71 -8.93
N GLU A 119 12.06 -17.08 -9.42
CA GLU A 119 13.45 -17.42 -9.13
C GLU A 119 14.18 -16.35 -8.30
N THR A 120 13.50 -15.25 -7.97
CA THR A 120 14.03 -14.15 -7.15
C THR A 120 13.02 -13.74 -6.09
N PRO A 121 13.43 -12.99 -5.05
CA PRO A 121 12.52 -12.15 -4.28
C PRO A 121 11.75 -11.20 -5.19
N ILE A 122 10.70 -10.54 -4.62
CA ILE A 122 9.95 -9.48 -5.28
C ILE A 122 10.35 -8.17 -4.65
N LEU A 123 10.67 -7.16 -5.46
CA LEU A 123 10.89 -5.79 -5.01
C LEU A 123 9.76 -4.88 -5.46
N LEU A 124 9.40 -3.92 -4.60
CA LEU A 124 8.51 -2.81 -4.92
C LEU A 124 9.29 -1.51 -4.73
N THR A 125 9.09 -0.53 -5.64
CA THR A 125 9.82 0.76 -5.58
C THR A 125 9.16 1.82 -6.46
N CYS A 126 9.85 2.92 -6.76
CA CYS A 126 9.39 3.98 -7.66
C CYS A 126 9.59 3.62 -9.15
N THR A 127 8.77 4.18 -10.05
CA THR A 127 8.80 3.83 -11.49
C THR A 127 10.17 4.04 -12.16
N LEU A 128 10.87 5.14 -11.90
CA LEU A 128 12.21 5.36 -12.46
C LEU A 128 13.33 4.62 -11.70
N CYS A 129 12.99 3.97 -10.58
CA CYS A 129 13.94 3.20 -9.77
C CYS A 129 14.02 1.71 -10.17
N VAL A 130 13.06 1.20 -10.93
CA VAL A 130 12.92 -0.23 -11.27
C VAL A 130 14.22 -0.84 -11.76
N TRP A 131 14.90 -0.20 -12.72
CA TRP A 131 16.11 -0.74 -13.34
C TRP A 131 17.29 -0.83 -12.37
N LYS A 132 17.46 0.17 -11.50
CA LYS A 132 18.48 0.14 -10.43
C LYS A 132 18.17 -0.95 -9.40
N ALA A 133 16.91 -1.10 -9.03
CA ALA A 133 16.48 -2.13 -8.08
C ALA A 133 16.67 -3.53 -8.66
N ALA A 134 16.37 -3.72 -9.96
CA ALA A 134 16.57 -4.98 -10.66
C ALA A 134 18.05 -5.38 -10.75
N ASP A 135 18.92 -4.43 -11.13
CA ASP A 135 20.37 -4.63 -11.20
C ASP A 135 20.94 -4.98 -9.80
N ALA A 136 20.56 -4.21 -8.79
CA ALA A 136 20.99 -4.46 -7.41
C ALA A 136 20.53 -5.83 -6.87
N MET A 137 19.29 -6.26 -7.20
CA MET A 137 18.81 -7.59 -6.83
C MET A 137 19.57 -8.69 -7.54
N ALA A 138 19.88 -8.53 -8.85
CA ALA A 138 20.68 -9.49 -9.58
C ALA A 138 22.08 -9.63 -8.96
N ALA A 139 22.74 -8.50 -8.63
CA ALA A 139 24.02 -8.50 -7.94
C ALA A 139 23.97 -9.23 -6.58
N TRP A 140 22.98 -8.92 -5.76
CA TRP A 140 22.78 -9.57 -4.46
C TRP A 140 22.51 -11.08 -4.61
N MET A 141 21.72 -11.50 -5.61
CA MET A 141 21.44 -12.91 -5.90
C MET A 141 22.70 -13.68 -6.29
N LEU A 142 23.58 -13.08 -7.10
CA LEU A 142 24.84 -13.72 -7.54
C LEU A 142 25.82 -13.96 -6.37
N GLU A 143 25.69 -13.23 -5.27
CA GLU A 143 26.49 -13.42 -4.05
C GLU A 143 25.95 -14.55 -3.15
N GLN A 144 24.73 -15.05 -3.42
CA GLN A 144 24.16 -16.11 -2.60
C GLN A 144 24.89 -17.45 -2.80
N PRO A 145 24.83 -18.37 -1.80
CA PRO A 145 25.41 -19.71 -1.96
C PRO A 145 24.86 -20.43 -3.21
N ASP A 146 25.72 -21.21 -3.85
CA ASP A 146 25.43 -22.07 -5.00
C ASP A 146 25.03 -21.30 -6.29
N MET A 147 25.41 -20.01 -6.40
CA MET A 147 25.11 -19.19 -7.57
C MET A 147 26.29 -19.05 -8.56
N GLN A 148 27.46 -19.65 -8.29
CA GLN A 148 28.72 -19.44 -9.04
C GLN A 148 28.63 -19.81 -10.53
N GLN A 149 27.73 -20.72 -10.90
CA GLN A 149 27.52 -21.16 -12.30
C GLN A 149 26.32 -20.50 -12.96
N VAL A 150 25.58 -19.63 -12.23
CA VAL A 150 24.40 -18.95 -12.76
C VAL A 150 24.83 -17.84 -13.72
N ARG A 151 24.23 -17.80 -14.90
CA ARG A 151 24.54 -16.84 -15.96
C ARG A 151 23.35 -15.99 -16.38
N SER A 152 22.18 -16.26 -15.83
CA SER A 152 20.95 -15.50 -16.10
C SER A 152 20.11 -15.46 -14.85
N ILE A 153 19.60 -14.28 -14.51
CA ILE A 153 18.66 -14.04 -13.40
C ILE A 153 17.61 -13.07 -13.93
N ASN A 154 16.35 -13.33 -13.63
CA ASN A 154 15.23 -12.50 -14.04
C ASN A 154 14.61 -11.79 -12.83
N PRO A 155 15.11 -10.61 -12.42
CA PRO A 155 14.63 -9.89 -11.26
C PRO A 155 13.17 -9.46 -11.40
N VAL A 156 12.36 -9.70 -10.35
CA VAL A 156 10.96 -9.30 -10.30
C VAL A 156 10.81 -8.01 -9.52
N VAL A 157 10.40 -6.93 -10.20
CA VAL A 157 10.28 -5.59 -9.61
C VAL A 157 8.99 -4.92 -10.06
N GLY A 158 8.09 -4.66 -9.11
CA GLY A 158 6.88 -3.85 -9.29
C GLY A 158 7.13 -2.37 -8.92
N GLU A 159 6.26 -1.46 -9.40
CA GLU A 159 6.47 -0.03 -9.20
C GLU A 159 5.19 0.79 -9.13
N THR A 160 5.31 1.97 -8.53
CA THR A 160 4.33 3.05 -8.67
C THR A 160 5.01 4.38 -8.94
N ASN A 161 4.29 5.33 -9.55
CA ASN A 161 4.81 6.68 -9.81
C ASN A 161 4.58 7.58 -8.58
N ASP A 162 5.62 7.78 -7.77
CA ASP A 162 5.61 8.62 -6.58
C ASP A 162 6.10 10.06 -6.84
N GLY A 163 6.16 10.49 -8.10
CA GLY A 163 6.78 11.74 -8.55
C GLY A 163 6.18 13.03 -7.97
N ASP A 164 4.97 13.02 -7.46
CA ASP A 164 4.35 14.17 -6.82
C ASP A 164 5.04 14.55 -5.51
N LEU A 165 5.44 13.55 -4.72
CA LEU A 165 6.11 13.75 -3.42
C LEU A 165 7.62 13.51 -3.49
N ASN A 166 8.08 12.77 -4.51
CA ASN A 166 9.47 12.34 -4.65
C ASN A 166 10.15 13.07 -5.79
N ASP A 167 11.39 13.52 -5.60
CA ASP A 167 12.26 13.86 -6.74
C ASP A 167 12.63 12.57 -7.48
N ILE A 168 11.67 12.06 -8.25
CA ILE A 168 11.79 10.76 -8.93
C ILE A 168 12.90 10.72 -9.97
N ARG A 169 13.26 11.89 -10.56
CA ARG A 169 14.33 12.00 -11.56
C ARG A 169 15.72 11.82 -10.95
N ALA A 170 15.88 12.05 -9.64
CA ALA A 170 17.11 11.75 -8.92
C ALA A 170 17.40 10.24 -8.87
N ARG A 171 16.38 9.39 -9.08
CA ARG A 171 16.50 7.92 -9.04
C ARG A 171 17.24 7.44 -7.79
N PRO A 172 16.73 7.76 -6.57
CA PRO A 172 17.52 7.72 -5.34
C PRO A 172 17.78 6.31 -4.79
N VAL A 173 17.09 5.28 -5.31
CA VAL A 173 17.34 3.89 -4.91
C VAL A 173 18.75 3.46 -5.31
N THR A 174 19.46 2.82 -4.38
CA THR A 174 20.83 2.35 -4.49
C THR A 174 20.93 0.85 -4.26
N ALA A 175 22.05 0.22 -4.62
CA ALA A 175 22.33 -1.17 -4.30
C ALA A 175 22.27 -1.43 -2.79
N GLU A 176 22.75 -0.48 -1.98
CA GLU A 176 22.74 -0.57 -0.54
C GLU A 176 21.31 -0.58 0.03
N SER A 177 20.42 0.32 -0.45
CA SER A 177 19.02 0.34 0.02
C SER A 177 18.26 -0.95 -0.35
N VAL A 178 18.56 -1.55 -1.50
CA VAL A 178 17.99 -2.84 -1.92
C VAL A 178 18.53 -3.97 -1.04
N ARG A 179 19.85 -4.01 -0.80
CA ARG A 179 20.48 -5.00 0.10
C ARG A 179 19.88 -4.94 1.49
N GLN A 180 19.78 -3.76 2.07
CA GLN A 180 19.18 -3.56 3.41
C GLN A 180 17.74 -4.07 3.47
N ALA A 181 16.93 -3.84 2.44
CA ALA A 181 15.57 -4.35 2.39
C ALA A 181 15.52 -5.88 2.30
N LEU A 182 16.40 -6.49 1.49
CA LEU A 182 16.46 -7.95 1.34
C LEU A 182 16.98 -8.66 2.62
N GLU A 183 18.06 -8.17 3.20
CA GLU A 183 18.71 -8.77 4.38
C GLU A 183 17.95 -8.47 5.68
N GLY A 184 17.28 -7.31 5.75
CA GLY A 184 16.42 -6.92 6.87
C GLY A 184 15.04 -7.58 6.88
N ALA A 185 14.73 -8.44 5.89
CA ALA A 185 13.41 -9.06 5.78
C ALA A 185 13.13 -10.05 6.92
N THR A 186 11.97 -9.89 7.57
CA THR A 186 11.51 -10.72 8.69
C THR A 186 10.11 -11.31 8.43
N ASN A 187 9.75 -12.35 9.16
CA ASN A 187 8.41 -12.93 9.19
C ASN A 187 7.52 -12.34 10.30
N GLY A 188 7.94 -11.22 10.89
CA GLY A 188 7.21 -10.48 11.91
C GLY A 188 6.11 -9.56 11.36
N PRO A 189 5.63 -8.61 12.18
CA PRO A 189 4.72 -7.56 11.74
C PRO A 189 5.32 -6.76 10.58
N VAL A 190 4.47 -6.40 9.61
CA VAL A 190 4.84 -5.54 8.47
C VAL A 190 4.45 -4.10 8.81
N GLU A 191 5.37 -3.16 8.63
CA GLU A 191 5.04 -1.74 8.75
C GLU A 191 4.14 -1.29 7.60
N GLU A 192 3.15 -0.42 7.88
CA GLU A 192 2.14 0.02 6.93
C GLU A 192 2.11 1.55 6.79
N GLY A 193 1.45 2.03 5.74
CA GLY A 193 1.34 3.45 5.43
C GLY A 193 2.57 3.99 4.70
N SER A 194 3.09 5.12 5.19
CA SER A 194 4.13 5.90 4.50
C SER A 194 5.54 5.31 4.65
N VAL A 195 5.74 4.03 4.38
CA VAL A 195 7.00 3.29 4.61
C VAL A 195 7.47 2.55 3.36
N GLY A 196 8.76 2.23 3.29
CA GLY A 196 9.33 1.50 2.17
C GLY A 196 8.96 2.12 0.82
N ALA A 197 8.53 1.30 -0.13
CA ALA A 197 8.05 1.73 -1.44
C ALA A 197 6.79 2.62 -1.38
N GLY A 198 6.05 2.63 -0.26
CA GLY A 198 4.87 3.48 -0.03
C GLY A 198 5.17 4.87 0.52
N THR A 199 6.44 5.25 0.71
CA THR A 199 6.83 6.51 1.34
C THR A 199 6.31 7.74 0.57
N GLY A 200 6.33 7.73 -0.77
CA GLY A 200 5.95 8.88 -1.62
C GLY A 200 4.62 8.73 -2.35
N THR A 201 3.82 7.72 -2.08
CA THR A 201 2.62 7.40 -2.84
C THR A 201 1.37 8.17 -2.38
N ILE A 202 0.42 8.37 -3.31
CA ILE A 202 -0.86 9.04 -3.07
C ILE A 202 -1.99 8.13 -3.56
N ALA A 203 -3.01 7.89 -2.73
CA ALA A 203 -4.16 7.09 -3.13
C ALA A 203 -5.48 7.79 -2.78
N PHE A 204 -6.42 7.80 -3.73
CA PHE A 204 -7.71 8.50 -3.64
C PHE A 204 -7.59 9.99 -3.28
N GLY A 205 -6.47 10.63 -3.68
CA GLY A 205 -6.15 12.01 -3.33
C GLY A 205 -5.66 12.22 -1.88
N TRP A 206 -5.49 11.17 -1.10
CA TRP A 206 -4.89 11.14 0.23
C TRP A 206 -3.51 10.49 0.20
N LYS A 207 -2.73 10.61 1.28
CA LYS A 207 -1.48 9.87 1.39
C LYS A 207 -1.76 8.36 1.31
N GLY A 208 -1.19 7.69 0.32
CA GLY A 208 -1.19 6.24 0.15
C GLY A 208 -0.07 5.55 0.90
N GLY A 209 0.23 4.29 0.59
CA GLY A 209 1.30 3.59 1.28
C GLY A 209 1.37 2.09 1.00
N ILE A 210 2.09 1.41 1.87
CA ILE A 210 2.06 -0.03 2.02
C ILE A 210 0.89 -0.42 2.92
N GLY A 211 0.15 -1.45 2.52
CA GLY A 211 -0.87 -2.06 3.36
C GLY A 211 -0.78 -3.58 3.28
N THR A 212 -1.24 -4.25 4.32
CA THR A 212 -1.20 -5.72 4.38
C THR A 212 -2.41 -6.28 5.12
N SER A 213 -2.74 -7.52 4.82
CA SER A 213 -3.77 -8.27 5.54
C SER A 213 -3.63 -9.77 5.28
N SER A 214 -4.37 -10.58 6.01
CA SER A 214 -4.43 -12.04 5.78
C SER A 214 -5.81 -12.61 6.08
N ARG A 215 -6.07 -13.80 5.55
CA ARG A 215 -7.24 -14.64 5.87
C ARG A 215 -6.79 -16.08 6.09
N VAL A 216 -7.34 -16.69 7.14
CA VAL A 216 -7.15 -18.11 7.46
C VAL A 216 -8.45 -18.85 7.20
N LEU A 217 -8.41 -19.82 6.31
CA LEU A 217 -9.57 -20.65 6.01
C LEU A 217 -9.85 -21.64 7.15
N PRO A 218 -11.11 -21.96 7.44
CA PRO A 218 -11.45 -23.05 8.37
C PRO A 218 -10.83 -24.38 7.94
N ALA A 219 -10.53 -25.27 8.89
CA ALA A 219 -9.98 -26.59 8.59
C ALA A 219 -10.84 -27.40 7.60
N SER A 220 -12.18 -27.23 7.64
CA SER A 220 -13.10 -27.84 6.69
C SER A 220 -12.94 -27.35 5.24
N LEU A 221 -12.25 -26.22 5.04
CA LEU A 221 -11.90 -25.64 3.74
C LEU A 221 -10.39 -25.72 3.46
N GLY A 222 -9.68 -26.62 4.14
CA GLY A 222 -8.26 -26.89 3.98
C GLY A 222 -7.34 -26.19 4.95
N GLY A 223 -7.82 -25.23 5.75
CA GLY A 223 -7.02 -24.51 6.77
C GLY A 223 -5.95 -23.55 6.18
N TRP A 224 -6.00 -23.27 4.89
CA TRP A 224 -4.98 -22.47 4.20
C TRP A 224 -4.98 -21.01 4.64
N THR A 225 -3.82 -20.39 4.57
CA THR A 225 -3.63 -18.96 4.79
C THR A 225 -3.45 -18.24 3.44
N VAL A 226 -4.14 -17.13 3.26
CA VAL A 226 -3.92 -16.19 2.17
C VAL A 226 -3.47 -14.86 2.77
N GLY A 227 -2.31 -14.36 2.38
CA GLY A 227 -1.75 -13.09 2.82
C GLY A 227 -1.56 -12.14 1.64
N VAL A 228 -1.79 -10.86 1.86
CA VAL A 228 -1.72 -9.81 0.84
C VAL A 228 -0.84 -8.66 1.33
N LEU A 229 -0.03 -8.11 0.43
CA LEU A 229 0.65 -6.83 0.58
C LEU A 229 0.37 -5.98 -0.65
N VAL A 230 0.03 -4.70 -0.44
CA VAL A 230 -0.22 -3.74 -1.51
C VAL A 230 0.70 -2.53 -1.41
N GLN A 231 1.09 -1.99 -2.55
CA GLN A 231 1.64 -0.63 -2.70
C GLN A 231 0.60 0.18 -3.45
N THR A 232 -0.03 1.18 -2.79
CA THR A 232 -1.15 1.94 -3.33
C THR A 232 -0.71 3.33 -3.79
N ASN A 233 -1.03 3.66 -5.05
CA ASN A 233 -0.79 4.99 -5.65
C ASN A 233 -1.78 5.21 -6.79
N PHE A 234 -3.07 5.31 -6.50
CA PHE A 234 -4.12 5.37 -7.53
C PHE A 234 -5.31 6.21 -7.10
N GLY A 235 -6.11 6.64 -8.09
CA GLY A 235 -7.32 7.42 -7.90
C GLY A 235 -8.60 6.60 -7.86
N GLY A 236 -9.74 7.30 -7.80
CA GLY A 236 -11.06 6.70 -7.80
C GLY A 236 -12.04 7.42 -6.89
N VAL A 237 -13.12 6.75 -6.52
CA VAL A 237 -14.16 7.26 -5.61
C VAL A 237 -14.18 6.33 -4.39
N LEU A 238 -13.39 6.66 -3.38
CA LEU A 238 -13.17 5.79 -2.21
C LEU A 238 -14.49 5.33 -1.59
N GLN A 239 -14.63 4.04 -1.49
CA GLN A 239 -15.67 3.36 -0.72
C GLN A 239 -15.00 2.52 0.37
N VAL A 240 -15.60 2.46 1.54
CA VAL A 240 -15.15 1.61 2.65
C VAL A 240 -16.31 0.73 3.07
N MET A 241 -16.25 -0.56 2.72
CA MET A 241 -17.36 -1.52 2.91
C MET A 241 -18.70 -0.98 2.36
N GLY A 242 -18.66 -0.28 1.21
CA GLY A 242 -19.84 0.31 0.57
C GLY A 242 -20.20 1.72 1.05
N ALA A 243 -19.69 2.22 2.18
CA ALA A 243 -19.86 3.61 2.58
C ALA A 243 -19.13 4.56 1.61
N PRO A 244 -19.74 5.63 1.10
CA PRO A 244 -19.19 6.50 0.06
C PRO A 244 -18.20 7.54 0.63
N VAL A 245 -17.18 7.09 1.35
CA VAL A 245 -16.24 7.91 2.13
C VAL A 245 -15.60 9.02 1.31
N GLY A 246 -15.15 8.73 0.08
CA GLY A 246 -14.53 9.74 -0.79
C GLY A 246 -15.47 10.90 -1.12
N ARG A 247 -16.74 10.61 -1.39
CA ARG A 247 -17.76 11.63 -1.67
C ARG A 247 -18.08 12.47 -0.43
N GLU A 248 -18.24 11.85 0.71
CA GLU A 248 -18.58 12.55 1.96
C GLU A 248 -17.41 13.35 2.54
N LEU A 249 -16.16 12.90 2.30
CA LEU A 249 -14.98 13.69 2.60
C LEU A 249 -14.76 14.84 1.57
N GLY A 250 -15.46 14.81 0.41
CA GLY A 250 -15.33 15.81 -0.63
C GLY A 250 -14.02 15.71 -1.42
N ARG A 251 -13.47 14.48 -1.59
CA ARG A 251 -12.24 14.25 -2.36
C ARG A 251 -12.37 12.93 -3.14
N TYR A 252 -12.57 13.03 -4.44
CA TYR A 252 -12.77 11.90 -5.36
C TYR A 252 -12.46 12.28 -6.80
N ALA A 253 -12.21 11.29 -7.64
CA ALA A 253 -11.94 11.49 -9.07
C ALA A 253 -13.11 12.22 -9.77
N PHE A 254 -12.79 13.11 -10.71
CA PHE A 254 -13.74 13.88 -11.51
C PHE A 254 -14.63 14.87 -10.72
N GLN A 255 -14.33 15.14 -9.44
CA GLN A 255 -15.12 16.04 -8.58
C GLN A 255 -15.34 17.43 -9.21
N GLU A 256 -14.28 18.05 -9.73
CA GLU A 256 -14.36 19.38 -10.33
C GLU A 256 -15.22 19.39 -11.60
N ALA A 257 -15.09 18.38 -12.45
CA ALA A 257 -15.88 18.24 -13.66
C ALA A 257 -17.37 18.08 -13.34
N VAL A 258 -17.72 17.26 -12.36
CA VAL A 258 -19.09 17.06 -11.89
C VAL A 258 -19.65 18.35 -11.27
N ALA A 259 -18.86 19.04 -10.45
CA ALA A 259 -19.28 20.30 -9.82
C ALA A 259 -19.44 21.46 -10.83
N SER A 260 -18.62 21.50 -11.89
CA SER A 260 -18.73 22.50 -12.96
C SER A 260 -19.97 22.26 -13.82
N GLN A 261 -20.29 21.03 -14.14
CA GLN A 261 -21.51 20.67 -14.88
C GLN A 261 -22.79 21.10 -14.14
N ALA A 262 -22.79 20.99 -12.81
CA ALA A 262 -23.94 21.45 -12.00
C ALA A 262 -24.11 22.97 -11.98
N ARG A 263 -23.07 23.76 -12.34
CA ARG A 263 -23.07 25.25 -12.29
C ARG A 263 -23.19 25.93 -13.65
N SER A 264 -23.06 25.21 -14.77
CA SER A 264 -22.94 25.85 -16.10
C SER A 264 -23.88 25.22 -17.14
N ALA A 265 -24.49 26.05 -17.98
CA ALA A 265 -24.89 25.70 -19.34
C ALA A 265 -23.59 25.35 -20.15
N PRO A 266 -23.69 24.55 -21.23
CA PRO A 266 -22.52 23.93 -21.86
C PRO A 266 -21.62 24.99 -22.52
N SER A 267 -20.43 25.17 -22.00
CA SER A 267 -19.39 25.93 -22.71
C SER A 267 -18.09 25.12 -22.62
N SER A 268 -17.59 24.75 -23.81
CA SER A 268 -16.32 24.11 -24.12
C SER A 268 -16.07 22.74 -23.47
N LEU A 269 -15.56 21.79 -24.27
CA LEU A 269 -15.09 20.50 -23.82
C LEU A 269 -14.08 20.72 -22.69
N PRO A 270 -14.22 20.03 -21.54
CA PRO A 270 -13.18 20.05 -20.53
C PRO A 270 -11.88 19.56 -21.13
N ALA A 271 -10.76 20.13 -20.68
CA ALA A 271 -9.45 19.59 -21.01
C ALA A 271 -9.42 18.09 -20.70
N PRO A 272 -8.78 17.27 -21.54
CA PRO A 272 -8.66 15.84 -21.25
C PRO A 272 -8.16 15.68 -19.82
N ALA A 273 -8.77 14.77 -19.07
CA ALA A 273 -8.23 14.34 -17.79
C ALA A 273 -6.75 14.00 -17.99
N ASP A 274 -5.90 14.59 -17.19
CA ASP A 274 -4.45 14.51 -17.35
C ASP A 274 -4.00 13.07 -17.22
N ASP A 275 -3.70 12.43 -18.34
CA ASP A 275 -3.27 11.02 -18.44
C ASP A 275 -1.75 10.90 -18.24
N ARG A 276 -1.22 11.55 -17.20
CA ARG A 276 0.22 11.60 -16.91
C ARG A 276 0.79 10.31 -16.33
N GLY A 277 0.03 9.22 -16.29
CA GLY A 277 0.47 7.98 -15.66
C GLY A 277 0.50 8.08 -14.13
N ASP A 278 -0.49 8.76 -13.57
CA ASP A 278 -0.55 9.16 -12.15
C ASP A 278 -1.17 8.09 -11.24
N GLY A 279 -1.44 6.90 -11.76
CA GLY A 279 -1.98 5.81 -10.97
C GLY A 279 -1.08 4.58 -11.00
N SER A 280 -1.15 3.73 -10.01
CA SER A 280 -0.61 2.36 -10.03
C SER A 280 -0.98 1.64 -8.74
N VAL A 281 -1.16 0.34 -8.81
CA VAL A 281 -1.19 -0.52 -7.63
C VAL A 281 -0.43 -1.81 -7.90
N ILE A 282 0.43 -2.16 -6.97
CA ILE A 282 1.03 -3.50 -6.96
C ILE A 282 0.40 -4.30 -5.83
N ILE A 283 -0.14 -5.46 -6.18
CA ILE A 283 -0.78 -6.38 -5.24
C ILE A 283 0.03 -7.68 -5.23
N ILE A 284 0.60 -8.04 -4.10
CA ILE A 284 1.31 -9.30 -3.92
C ILE A 284 0.47 -10.20 -3.03
N ILE A 285 0.16 -11.40 -3.52
CA ILE A 285 -0.65 -12.41 -2.82
C ILE A 285 0.22 -13.64 -2.56
N ALA A 286 0.35 -14.02 -1.32
CA ALA A 286 0.99 -15.26 -0.90
C ALA A 286 -0.05 -16.24 -0.36
N THR A 287 0.18 -17.53 -0.53
CA THR A 287 -0.62 -18.57 0.14
C THR A 287 0.22 -19.82 0.40
N ASP A 288 -0.11 -20.56 1.46
CA ASP A 288 0.39 -21.91 1.72
C ASP A 288 -0.50 -23.01 1.12
N ALA A 289 -1.60 -22.64 0.46
CA ALA A 289 -2.36 -23.59 -0.35
C ALA A 289 -1.51 -24.11 -1.51
N PRO A 290 -1.50 -25.44 -1.79
CA PRO A 290 -0.70 -26.02 -2.84
C PRO A 290 -1.31 -25.72 -4.22
N LEU A 291 -0.92 -24.61 -4.81
CA LEU A 291 -1.46 -24.11 -6.08
C LEU A 291 -0.42 -24.12 -7.20
N SER A 292 -0.83 -24.57 -8.39
CA SER A 292 -0.07 -24.33 -9.61
C SER A 292 -0.16 -22.88 -10.07
N ASP A 293 0.74 -22.49 -10.96
CA ASP A 293 0.74 -21.16 -11.63
C ASP A 293 -0.62 -20.85 -12.30
N ARG A 294 -1.26 -21.85 -12.94
CA ARG A 294 -2.59 -21.68 -13.53
C ARG A 294 -3.64 -21.28 -12.48
N ASN A 295 -3.66 -21.91 -11.32
CA ASN A 295 -4.58 -21.56 -10.23
C ASN A 295 -4.18 -20.26 -9.54
N LEU A 296 -2.88 -19.96 -9.43
CA LEU A 296 -2.37 -18.67 -8.93
C LEU A 296 -2.76 -17.52 -9.86
N ARG A 297 -2.76 -17.70 -11.19
CA ARG A 297 -3.29 -16.70 -12.14
C ARG A 297 -4.76 -16.39 -11.86
N ARG A 298 -5.57 -17.40 -11.55
CA ARG A 298 -6.97 -17.22 -11.17
C ARG A 298 -7.13 -16.47 -9.83
N VAL A 299 -6.23 -16.70 -8.89
CA VAL A 299 -6.16 -15.93 -7.62
C VAL A 299 -5.78 -14.48 -7.92
N ALA A 300 -4.69 -14.25 -8.65
CA ALA A 300 -4.21 -12.91 -9.02
C ALA A 300 -5.28 -12.08 -9.75
N SER A 301 -6.02 -12.67 -10.69
CA SER A 301 -7.09 -11.95 -11.39
C SER A 301 -8.24 -11.50 -10.48
N ARG A 302 -8.47 -12.17 -9.35
CA ARG A 302 -9.51 -11.80 -8.38
C ARG A 302 -9.09 -10.65 -7.47
N ALA A 303 -7.80 -10.34 -7.39
CA ALA A 303 -7.33 -9.13 -6.71
C ALA A 303 -8.02 -7.87 -7.23
N MET A 304 -8.31 -7.83 -8.55
CA MET A 304 -9.02 -6.69 -9.17
C MET A 304 -10.45 -6.52 -8.64
N MET A 305 -11.11 -7.60 -8.19
CA MET A 305 -12.42 -7.51 -7.54
C MET A 305 -12.31 -6.85 -6.15
N GLY A 306 -11.27 -7.19 -5.37
CA GLY A 306 -10.98 -6.55 -4.08
C GLY A 306 -10.62 -5.07 -4.25
N LEU A 307 -9.80 -4.76 -5.23
CA LEU A 307 -9.45 -3.38 -5.60
C LEU A 307 -10.70 -2.59 -6.00
N GLY A 308 -11.56 -3.14 -6.86
CA GLY A 308 -12.80 -2.51 -7.31
C GLY A 308 -13.77 -2.19 -6.17
N ARG A 309 -13.83 -3.03 -5.10
CA ARG A 309 -14.66 -2.76 -3.91
C ARG A 309 -14.23 -1.50 -3.16
N THR A 310 -12.97 -1.09 -3.27
CA THR A 310 -12.47 0.14 -2.63
C THR A 310 -12.82 1.41 -3.41
N GLY A 311 -13.36 1.29 -4.63
CA GLY A 311 -13.76 2.41 -5.48
C GLY A 311 -12.71 2.81 -6.54
N SER A 312 -11.70 1.98 -6.78
CA SER A 312 -10.80 2.14 -7.93
C SER A 312 -11.51 1.74 -9.22
N SER A 313 -11.24 2.48 -10.29
CA SER A 313 -11.74 2.17 -11.65
C SER A 313 -10.65 1.66 -12.59
N ALA A 314 -9.42 1.43 -12.08
CA ALA A 314 -8.25 1.11 -12.90
C ALA A 314 -8.12 2.09 -14.08
N SER A 315 -7.88 3.38 -13.77
CA SER A 315 -7.84 4.47 -14.75
C SER A 315 -6.80 4.24 -15.84
N ASN A 316 -6.98 4.84 -17.02
CA ASN A 316 -6.11 4.60 -18.19
C ASN A 316 -4.60 4.75 -17.90
N GLY A 317 -4.21 5.75 -17.12
CA GLY A 317 -2.81 6.00 -16.74
C GLY A 317 -2.27 5.10 -15.61
N SER A 318 -3.04 4.13 -15.11
CA SER A 318 -2.67 3.26 -14.00
C SER A 318 -1.90 2.02 -14.44
N GLY A 319 -0.93 1.58 -13.63
CA GLY A 319 -0.27 0.28 -13.73
C GLY A 319 -0.77 -0.64 -12.62
N ASP A 320 -1.79 -1.45 -12.90
CA ASP A 320 -2.45 -2.30 -11.92
C ASP A 320 -2.04 -3.76 -12.13
N TYR A 321 -1.20 -4.25 -11.23
CA TYR A 321 -0.62 -5.59 -11.32
C TYR A 321 -0.90 -6.39 -10.05
N ALA A 322 -1.26 -7.65 -10.23
CA ALA A 322 -1.37 -8.62 -9.14
C ALA A 322 -0.47 -9.83 -9.41
N LEU A 323 0.44 -10.12 -8.49
CA LEU A 323 1.27 -11.32 -8.53
C LEU A 323 0.88 -12.22 -7.37
N ALA A 324 0.56 -13.49 -7.66
CA ALA A 324 0.28 -14.51 -6.66
C ALA A 324 1.33 -15.61 -6.69
N PHE A 325 1.72 -16.12 -5.51
CA PHE A 325 2.63 -17.26 -5.39
C PHE A 325 2.22 -18.20 -4.25
N SER A 326 2.65 -19.46 -4.33
CA SER A 326 2.42 -20.45 -3.28
C SER A 326 3.73 -20.85 -2.59
N THR A 327 3.71 -20.88 -1.26
CA THR A 327 4.85 -21.32 -0.45
C THR A 327 4.81 -22.81 -0.12
N ALA A 328 3.76 -23.54 -0.50
CA ALA A 328 3.59 -24.96 -0.19
C ALA A 328 4.74 -25.81 -0.74
N ASP A 329 5.32 -26.66 0.10
CA ASP A 329 6.45 -27.51 -0.30
C ASP A 329 6.09 -28.52 -1.40
N SER A 330 4.83 -28.99 -1.43
CA SER A 330 4.35 -29.97 -2.40
C SER A 330 4.27 -29.44 -3.85
N VAL A 331 4.37 -28.12 -4.05
CA VAL A 331 4.38 -27.48 -5.38
C VAL A 331 5.71 -26.76 -5.66
N ARG A 332 6.69 -26.88 -4.75
CA ARG A 332 8.01 -26.26 -4.88
C ARG A 332 8.78 -26.87 -6.06
N ARG A 333 9.55 -26.06 -6.77
CA ARG A 333 10.26 -26.44 -7.98
C ARG A 333 11.78 -26.31 -7.76
N ALA A 334 12.48 -27.45 -7.66
CA ALA A 334 13.92 -27.45 -7.60
C ALA A 334 14.52 -27.13 -8.97
N PHE A 335 15.51 -26.22 -9.01
CA PHE A 335 16.12 -25.73 -10.26
C PHE A 335 16.71 -26.83 -11.13
N ASP A 336 17.34 -27.81 -10.52
CA ASP A 336 18.11 -28.89 -11.20
C ASP A 336 17.32 -30.20 -11.33
N ALA A 337 16.05 -30.23 -10.91
CA ALA A 337 15.22 -31.41 -11.02
C ALA A 337 14.82 -31.67 -12.48
N PRO A 338 15.19 -32.84 -13.08
CA PRO A 338 14.84 -33.15 -14.47
C PRO A 338 13.33 -33.45 -14.65
N ARG A 339 12.63 -33.69 -13.55
CA ARG A 339 11.19 -33.96 -13.49
C ARG A 339 10.63 -33.41 -12.19
N LEU A 340 9.45 -32.82 -12.26
CA LEU A 340 8.69 -32.32 -11.11
C LEU A 340 7.53 -33.27 -10.82
N THR A 341 7.30 -33.54 -9.54
CA THR A 341 6.06 -34.16 -9.06
C THR A 341 5.41 -33.18 -8.10
N THR A 342 4.19 -32.76 -8.42
CA THR A 342 3.45 -31.78 -7.60
C THR A 342 2.15 -32.38 -7.11
N THR A 343 1.72 -31.99 -5.92
CA THR A 343 0.38 -32.28 -5.40
C THR A 343 -0.36 -30.97 -5.25
N GLU A 344 -1.38 -30.79 -6.05
CA GLU A 344 -2.13 -29.53 -6.16
C GLU A 344 -3.53 -29.64 -5.61
N LEU A 345 -4.05 -28.50 -5.13
CA LEU A 345 -5.46 -28.35 -4.77
C LEU A 345 -6.35 -28.46 -6.03
N ALA A 346 -7.40 -29.27 -5.93
CA ALA A 346 -8.35 -29.43 -7.01
C ALA A 346 -9.12 -28.13 -7.32
N ASN A 347 -9.58 -27.98 -8.56
CA ASN A 347 -10.33 -26.77 -8.97
C ASN A 347 -11.63 -26.56 -8.17
N SER A 348 -12.28 -27.62 -7.72
CA SER A 348 -13.48 -27.58 -6.88
C SER A 348 -13.24 -26.87 -5.54
N GLU A 349 -12.02 -26.90 -5.04
CA GLU A 349 -11.65 -26.37 -3.70
C GLU A 349 -11.18 -24.90 -3.73
N MET A 350 -11.13 -24.28 -4.91
CA MET A 350 -10.56 -22.95 -5.09
C MET A 350 -11.43 -21.80 -4.58
N SER A 351 -12.74 -21.99 -4.41
CA SER A 351 -13.67 -20.89 -4.14
C SER A 351 -13.37 -20.15 -2.84
N ALA A 352 -12.99 -20.88 -1.79
CA ALA A 352 -12.63 -20.27 -0.50
C ALA A 352 -11.34 -19.44 -0.60
N VAL A 353 -10.33 -19.92 -1.35
CA VAL A 353 -9.08 -19.17 -1.61
C VAL A 353 -9.36 -17.89 -2.39
N PHE A 354 -10.26 -17.93 -3.37
CA PHE A 354 -10.68 -16.75 -4.12
C PHE A 354 -11.35 -15.71 -3.22
N GLN A 355 -12.31 -16.13 -2.40
CA GLN A 355 -12.99 -15.23 -1.47
C GLN A 355 -11.98 -14.59 -0.49
N ALA A 356 -11.11 -15.41 0.11
CA ALA A 356 -10.07 -14.94 1.01
C ALA A 356 -9.16 -13.88 0.35
N SER A 357 -8.79 -14.10 -0.91
CA SER A 357 -7.95 -13.16 -1.67
C SER A 357 -8.64 -11.81 -1.89
N VAL A 358 -9.92 -11.82 -2.30
CA VAL A 358 -10.70 -10.59 -2.52
C VAL A 358 -10.82 -9.78 -1.23
N ASP A 359 -11.19 -10.44 -0.12
CA ASP A 359 -11.40 -9.79 1.18
C ASP A 359 -10.08 -9.27 1.78
N ALA A 360 -8.98 -10.00 1.57
CA ALA A 360 -7.66 -9.56 2.02
C ALA A 360 -7.14 -8.36 1.21
N VAL A 361 -7.34 -8.33 -0.10
CA VAL A 361 -6.96 -7.18 -0.94
C VAL A 361 -7.71 -5.92 -0.52
N GLU A 362 -9.03 -6.02 -0.33
CA GLU A 362 -9.86 -4.91 0.11
C GLU A 362 -9.34 -4.32 1.44
N GLU A 363 -9.09 -5.15 2.46
CA GLU A 363 -8.57 -4.69 3.75
C GLU A 363 -7.15 -4.13 3.66
N ALA A 364 -6.25 -4.72 2.87
CA ALA A 364 -4.89 -4.23 2.70
C ALA A 364 -4.88 -2.81 2.09
N VAL A 365 -5.78 -2.51 1.14
CA VAL A 365 -5.93 -1.16 0.59
C VAL A 365 -6.37 -0.18 1.66
N TYR A 366 -7.35 -0.52 2.50
CA TYR A 366 -7.78 0.33 3.60
C TYR A 366 -6.64 0.59 4.61
N ASN A 367 -5.90 -0.45 4.97
CA ASN A 367 -4.76 -0.33 5.88
C ASN A 367 -3.69 0.60 5.30
N SER A 368 -3.40 0.55 4.00
CA SER A 368 -2.44 1.44 3.36
C SER A 368 -2.77 2.93 3.53
N LEU A 369 -4.07 3.28 3.52
CA LEU A 369 -4.58 4.63 3.70
C LEU A 369 -4.65 5.04 5.17
N PHE A 370 -5.19 4.15 6.02
CA PHE A 370 -5.46 4.48 7.43
C PHE A 370 -4.19 4.55 8.26
N MET A 371 -3.17 3.78 7.90
CA MET A 371 -1.84 3.82 8.54
C MET A 371 -0.92 4.89 7.97
N ALA A 372 -1.25 5.52 6.83
CA ALA A 372 -0.44 6.56 6.23
C ALA A 372 -0.44 7.85 7.07
N THR A 373 0.71 8.53 7.10
CA THR A 373 0.91 9.82 7.76
C THR A 373 1.09 10.93 6.74
N THR A 374 0.61 12.13 7.03
CA THR A 374 0.82 13.31 6.17
C THR A 374 2.29 13.43 5.79
N THR A 375 2.56 13.57 4.52
CA THR A 375 3.93 13.59 3.97
C THR A 375 4.09 14.79 3.05
N THR A 376 5.14 15.57 3.27
CA THR A 376 5.55 16.68 2.40
C THR A 376 6.85 16.29 1.69
N GLY A 377 6.89 16.50 0.39
CA GLY A 377 8.08 16.28 -0.44
C GLY A 377 7.92 16.93 -1.81
N ASN A 378 9.00 17.22 -2.47
CA ASN A 378 9.05 17.81 -3.82
C ASN A 378 8.11 19.01 -4.05
N GLY A 379 7.87 19.82 -3.01
CA GLY A 379 6.99 20.99 -3.06
C GLY A 379 5.49 20.67 -2.89
N THR A 380 5.11 19.43 -2.70
CA THR A 380 3.74 18.95 -2.54
C THR A 380 3.53 18.37 -1.14
N THR A 381 2.31 18.46 -0.61
CA THR A 381 1.90 17.80 0.63
C THR A 381 0.71 16.90 0.35
N ALA A 382 0.88 15.60 0.62
CA ALA A 382 -0.23 14.66 0.66
C ALA A 382 -0.67 14.46 2.12
N GLU A 383 -1.90 14.84 2.40
CA GLU A 383 -2.49 14.71 3.73
C GLU A 383 -2.88 13.25 4.01
N ALA A 384 -2.71 12.81 5.23
CA ALA A 384 -3.32 11.58 5.71
C ALA A 384 -4.85 11.69 5.69
N ILE A 385 -5.54 10.61 5.40
CA ILE A 385 -7.01 10.60 5.46
C ILE A 385 -7.47 10.89 6.92
N PRO A 386 -8.45 11.78 7.14
CA PRO A 386 -8.88 12.19 8.50
C PRO A 386 -9.74 11.10 9.14
N LEU A 387 -9.13 10.24 9.98
CA LEU A 387 -9.77 9.05 10.55
C LEU A 387 -10.99 9.38 11.43
N ASP A 388 -10.98 10.49 12.15
CA ASP A 388 -12.16 10.91 12.94
C ASP A 388 -13.38 11.21 12.07
N ARG A 389 -13.17 11.78 10.86
CA ARG A 389 -14.25 11.98 9.89
C ARG A 389 -14.67 10.65 9.27
N VAL A 390 -13.70 9.81 8.89
CA VAL A 390 -13.97 8.47 8.37
C VAL A 390 -14.81 7.68 9.37
N ARG A 391 -14.44 7.66 10.65
CA ARG A 391 -15.19 6.95 11.69
C ARG A 391 -16.65 7.41 11.79
N ARG A 392 -16.90 8.74 11.73
CA ARG A 392 -18.28 9.26 11.74
C ARG A 392 -19.08 8.76 10.54
N ILE A 393 -18.51 8.86 9.34
CA ILE A 393 -19.15 8.37 8.10
C ILE A 393 -19.47 6.87 8.23
N LEU A 394 -18.51 6.05 8.70
CA LEU A 394 -18.71 4.62 8.87
C LEU A 394 -19.88 4.31 9.81
N VAL A 395 -19.95 5.01 10.96
CA VAL A 395 -21.05 4.85 11.93
C VAL A 395 -22.40 5.24 11.33
N GLU A 396 -22.48 6.34 10.57
CA GLU A 396 -23.69 6.79 9.87
C GLU A 396 -24.16 5.75 8.83
N HIS A 397 -23.25 4.96 8.26
CA HIS A 397 -23.56 3.85 7.35
C HIS A 397 -23.65 2.47 8.04
N GLY A 398 -23.74 2.43 9.37
CA GLY A 398 -23.92 1.18 10.14
C GLY A 398 -22.67 0.32 10.27
N ILE A 399 -21.48 0.87 9.94
CA ILE A 399 -20.18 0.19 10.05
C ILE A 399 -19.51 0.67 11.34
N HIS A 400 -19.46 -0.19 12.35
CA HIS A 400 -18.88 0.09 13.66
C HIS A 400 -18.29 -1.18 14.26
N SER A 401 -17.39 -1.02 15.22
CA SER A 401 -16.86 -2.18 15.97
C SER A 401 -18.00 -2.87 16.72
N PRO A 402 -18.05 -4.19 16.73
CA PRO A 402 -19.06 -4.96 17.45
C PRO A 402 -19.01 -4.72 18.95
#